data_2d78e8b2b7fd9126675eb7c116bbba1c
#
_entry.id   2d78e8b2b7fd9126675eb7c116bbba1c
#
_cell.length_a   1.000
_cell.length_b   1.000
_cell.length_c   1.000
_cell.angle_alpha   90.00
_cell.angle_beta   90.00
_cell.angle_gamma   90.00
#
_symmetry.space_group_name_H-M   'P 1'
#
loop_
_entity.id
_entity.type
_entity.pdbx_description
1 polymer ?
#
loop_
_entity_poly.entity_id
_entity_poly.type
_entity_poly.pdbx_seq_one_letter_code
_entity_poly.pdbx_strand_id
1 'polypeptide(L)'
;MGYRSTGIVLAALVATCGSAAAHHSFAMFDQKGEIDLEGVVREFRYVAPHTFIILEVKQEDGTTESWILEGVSPSALALEGWSRASLKPGDELKLRIAPLRSGAPGGAWVTQKIKFRDGKPIVVTP
;
A
#
# COMPACT_ATOMS: atom_id res chain seq x y z
N MET A 1 -66.03 -21.44 -18.33
CA MET A 1 -64.71 -22.04 -18.10
C MET A 1 -63.69 -20.93 -17.99
N GLY A 2 -63.28 -20.62 -16.78
CA GLY A 2 -62.34 -19.52 -16.51
C GLY A 2 -60.91 -20.06 -16.40
N TYR A 3 -60.02 -19.60 -17.25
CA TYR A 3 -58.60 -19.83 -17.10
C TYR A 3 -58.05 -18.78 -16.12
N ARG A 4 -57.63 -19.21 -14.92
CA ARG A 4 -56.89 -18.40 -13.96
C ARG A 4 -55.41 -18.46 -14.37
N SER A 5 -54.91 -17.36 -14.93
CA SER A 5 -53.48 -17.17 -15.15
C SER A 5 -52.80 -16.82 -13.83
N THR A 6 -52.03 -17.75 -13.32
CA THR A 6 -51.16 -17.54 -12.17
C THR A 6 -49.86 -16.87 -12.65
N GLY A 7 -49.75 -15.57 -12.46
CA GLY A 7 -48.52 -14.83 -12.77
C GLY A 7 -47.44 -15.15 -11.74
N ILE A 8 -46.36 -15.77 -12.18
CA ILE A 8 -45.15 -15.97 -11.40
C ILE A 8 -44.36 -14.65 -11.43
N VAL A 9 -44.35 -13.95 -10.33
CA VAL A 9 -43.45 -12.78 -10.13
C VAL A 9 -42.06 -13.31 -9.78
N LEU A 10 -41.15 -13.28 -10.75
CA LEU A 10 -39.76 -13.61 -10.55
C LEU A 10 -39.08 -12.38 -9.93
N ALA A 11 -38.91 -12.39 -8.63
CA ALA A 11 -38.14 -11.34 -7.92
C ALA A 11 -36.66 -11.57 -8.24
N ALA A 12 -36.10 -10.73 -9.08
CA ALA A 12 -34.65 -10.68 -9.32
C ALA A 12 -33.95 -10.11 -8.12
N LEU A 13 -33.30 -10.98 -7.33
CA LEU A 13 -32.42 -10.59 -6.23
C LEU A 13 -31.10 -10.11 -6.85
N VAL A 14 -30.96 -8.80 -7.03
CA VAL A 14 -29.69 -8.18 -7.42
C VAL A 14 -28.79 -8.21 -6.20
N ALA A 15 -27.88 -9.19 -6.18
CA ALA A 15 -26.82 -9.24 -5.18
C ALA A 15 -25.83 -8.09 -5.48
N THR A 16 -25.93 -7.02 -4.72
CA THR A 16 -24.92 -5.95 -4.69
C THR A 16 -23.69 -6.44 -3.92
N CYS A 17 -22.84 -7.24 -4.56
CA CYS A 17 -21.49 -7.49 -4.08
C CYS A 17 -20.64 -6.27 -4.42
N GLY A 18 -20.74 -5.23 -3.61
CA GLY A 18 -20.00 -4.00 -3.80
C GLY A 18 -19.14 -3.66 -2.59
N SER A 19 -17.85 -3.51 -2.82
CA SER A 19 -16.91 -2.65 -2.09
C SER A 19 -16.57 -2.90 -0.61
N ALA A 20 -16.87 -4.04 -0.02
CA ALA A 20 -16.41 -4.33 1.35
C ALA A 20 -14.89 -4.60 1.44
N ALA A 21 -14.24 -5.04 0.34
CA ALA A 21 -12.82 -5.39 0.33
C ALA A 21 -11.88 -4.18 0.42
N ALA A 22 -12.26 -3.00 -0.10
CA ALA A 22 -11.40 -1.82 -0.12
C ALA A 22 -11.25 -1.15 1.26
N HIS A 23 -12.26 -1.24 2.13
CA HIS A 23 -12.23 -0.64 3.46
C HIS A 23 -11.47 -1.47 4.50
N HIS A 24 -11.30 -2.78 4.28
CA HIS A 24 -10.55 -3.65 5.18
C HIS A 24 -9.03 -3.47 5.09
N SER A 25 -8.51 -3.01 3.96
CA SER A 25 -7.08 -2.84 3.69
C SER A 25 -6.42 -1.79 4.61
N PHE A 26 -7.11 -0.66 4.89
CA PHE A 26 -6.55 0.40 5.74
C PHE A 26 -6.69 0.17 7.24
N ALA A 27 -7.65 -0.66 7.67
CA ALA A 27 -7.90 -0.93 9.09
C ALA A 27 -6.74 -1.68 9.78
N MET A 28 -5.89 -2.37 9.01
CA MET A 28 -4.74 -3.10 9.52
C MET A 28 -3.57 -2.19 9.92
N PHE A 29 -3.55 -0.92 9.43
CA PHE A 29 -2.49 0.05 9.71
C PHE A 29 -2.88 1.01 10.83
N ASP A 30 -1.91 1.37 11.68
CA ASP A 30 -2.10 2.38 12.71
C ASP A 30 -1.77 3.77 12.15
N GLN A 31 -2.79 4.44 11.63
CA GLN A 31 -2.68 5.78 11.05
C GLN A 31 -2.32 6.87 12.07
N LYS A 32 -2.51 6.62 13.37
CA LYS A 32 -2.23 7.58 14.44
C LYS A 32 -0.88 7.35 15.10
N GLY A 33 -0.39 6.13 15.05
CA GLY A 33 0.89 5.70 15.64
C GLY A 33 2.01 5.65 14.61
N GLU A 34 2.13 6.63 13.71
CA GLU A 34 3.18 6.67 12.69
C GLU A 34 4.58 6.57 13.31
N ILE A 35 5.48 5.86 12.64
CA ILE A 35 6.87 5.71 13.03
C ILE A 35 7.81 6.10 11.90
N ASP A 36 9.01 6.55 12.26
CA ASP A 36 10.08 6.82 11.31
C ASP A 36 10.92 5.55 11.10
N LEU A 37 11.24 5.25 9.84
CA LEU A 37 12.14 4.18 9.44
C LEU A 37 13.27 4.72 8.59
N GLU A 38 14.45 4.10 8.75
CA GLU A 38 15.57 4.23 7.84
C GLU A 38 16.00 2.83 7.40
N GLY A 39 16.30 2.67 6.12
CA GLY A 39 16.74 1.38 5.62
C GLY A 39 17.19 1.41 4.18
N VAL A 40 17.54 0.24 3.69
CA VAL A 40 18.01 0.02 2.33
C VAL A 40 16.96 -0.73 1.53
N VAL A 41 16.63 -0.24 0.34
CA VAL A 41 15.69 -0.91 -0.55
C VAL A 41 16.29 -2.24 -0.99
N ARG A 42 15.60 -3.34 -0.71
CA ARG A 42 15.88 -4.65 -1.27
C ARG A 42 15.14 -4.85 -2.59
N GLU A 43 13.88 -4.39 -2.64
CA GLU A 43 13.02 -4.54 -3.81
C GLU A 43 11.96 -3.44 -3.83
N PHE A 44 11.66 -2.91 -5.01
CA PHE A 44 10.50 -2.06 -5.26
C PHE A 44 9.56 -2.78 -6.24
N ARG A 45 8.45 -3.27 -5.72
CA ARG A 45 7.40 -3.94 -6.51
C ARG A 45 6.42 -2.91 -7.04
N TYR A 46 6.58 -2.56 -8.30
CA TYR A 46 5.71 -1.62 -9.00
C TYR A 46 4.63 -2.40 -9.76
N VAL A 47 3.66 -2.98 -9.03
CA VAL A 47 2.63 -3.89 -9.54
C VAL A 47 1.26 -3.49 -9.00
N ALA A 48 0.19 -3.77 -9.76
CA ALA A 48 -1.20 -3.59 -9.33
C ALA A 48 -1.65 -4.79 -8.45
N PRO A 49 -2.59 -4.60 -7.51
CA PRO A 49 -3.31 -3.34 -7.22
C PRO A 49 -2.53 -2.36 -6.33
N HIS A 50 -1.50 -2.81 -5.62
CA HIS A 50 -0.69 -1.99 -4.71
C HIS A 50 0.79 -2.18 -4.98
N THR A 51 1.56 -1.10 -4.79
CA THR A 51 3.02 -1.16 -4.82
C THR A 51 3.57 -1.54 -3.46
N PHE A 52 4.77 -2.15 -3.44
CA PHE A 52 5.45 -2.50 -2.19
C PHE A 52 6.91 -2.09 -2.23
N ILE A 53 7.40 -1.58 -1.10
CA ILE A 53 8.82 -1.42 -0.85
C ILE A 53 9.22 -2.51 0.15
N ILE A 54 10.17 -3.36 -0.20
CA ILE A 54 10.82 -4.27 0.74
C ILE A 54 12.07 -3.55 1.23
N LEU A 55 12.04 -3.13 2.49
CA LEU A 55 13.07 -2.33 3.13
C LEU A 55 13.84 -3.16 4.16
N GLU A 56 15.16 -3.20 4.05
CA GLU A 56 16.03 -3.80 5.04
C GLU A 56 16.38 -2.74 6.10
N VAL A 57 15.90 -2.95 7.33
CA VAL A 57 16.08 -2.04 8.45
C VAL A 57 17.05 -2.64 9.45
N LYS A 58 18.14 -1.91 9.73
CA LYS A 58 19.11 -2.32 10.73
C LYS A 58 18.55 -2.08 12.13
N GLN A 59 18.58 -3.11 12.97
CA GLN A 59 18.15 -3.07 14.34
C GLN A 59 19.28 -2.62 15.28
N GLU A 60 18.94 -2.20 16.50
CA GLU A 60 19.91 -1.77 17.51
C GLU A 60 20.92 -2.86 17.89
N ASP A 61 20.50 -4.13 17.84
CA ASP A 61 21.36 -5.30 18.11
C ASP A 61 22.28 -5.66 16.95
N GLY A 62 22.24 -4.90 15.83
CA GLY A 62 23.03 -5.10 14.64
C GLY A 62 22.46 -6.07 13.63
N THR A 63 21.35 -6.75 13.93
CA THR A 63 20.62 -7.58 12.98
C THR A 63 19.87 -6.72 11.95
N THR A 64 19.45 -7.35 10.87
CA THR A 64 18.64 -6.70 9.82
C THR A 64 17.27 -7.36 9.77
N GLU A 65 16.23 -6.55 9.72
CA GLU A 65 14.85 -6.99 9.61
C GLU A 65 14.23 -6.47 8.32
N SER A 66 13.57 -7.37 7.57
CA SER A 66 12.85 -7.02 6.34
C SER A 66 11.47 -6.46 6.68
N TRP A 67 11.21 -5.24 6.27
CA TRP A 67 9.92 -4.57 6.38
C TRP A 67 9.19 -4.56 5.04
N ILE A 68 7.92 -4.95 5.03
CA ILE A 68 7.07 -4.92 3.83
C ILE A 68 6.15 -3.70 3.93
N LEU A 69 6.38 -2.72 3.06
CA LEU A 69 5.68 -1.45 3.09
C LEU A 69 4.76 -1.33 1.89
N GLU A 70 3.46 -1.27 2.14
CA GLU A 70 2.41 -1.17 1.13
C GLU A 70 2.15 0.30 0.77
N GLY A 71 2.07 0.58 -0.53
CA GLY A 71 1.73 1.89 -1.07
C GLY A 71 0.48 1.85 -1.94
N VAL A 72 0.21 2.97 -2.61
CA VAL A 72 -0.90 3.08 -3.56
C VAL A 72 -0.60 2.32 -4.86
N SER A 73 -1.56 2.28 -5.78
CA SER A 73 -1.41 1.62 -7.08
C SER A 73 -0.34 2.28 -7.96
N PRO A 74 0.25 1.52 -8.91
CA PRO A 74 1.16 2.11 -9.90
C PRO A 74 0.57 3.28 -10.66
N SER A 75 -0.71 3.23 -11.01
CA SER A 75 -1.38 4.33 -11.72
C SER A 75 -1.48 5.60 -10.88
N ALA A 76 -1.76 5.48 -9.58
CA ALA A 76 -1.77 6.62 -8.67
C ALA A 76 -0.36 7.22 -8.52
N LEU A 77 0.67 6.39 -8.35
CA LEU A 77 2.06 6.83 -8.28
C LEU A 77 2.52 7.53 -9.57
N ALA A 78 2.11 7.03 -10.74
CA ALA A 78 2.46 7.62 -12.02
C ALA A 78 1.95 9.06 -12.16
N LEU A 79 0.78 9.38 -11.59
CA LEU A 79 0.26 10.76 -11.55
C LEU A 79 1.14 11.71 -10.74
N GLU A 80 1.91 11.17 -9.80
CA GLU A 80 2.87 11.92 -8.99
C GLU A 80 4.31 11.86 -9.55
N GLY A 81 4.47 11.37 -10.78
CA GLY A 81 5.76 11.30 -11.47
C GLY A 81 6.61 10.07 -11.12
N TRP A 82 6.08 9.13 -10.35
CA TRP A 82 6.79 7.89 -10.03
C TRP A 82 6.74 6.89 -11.18
N SER A 83 7.75 6.06 -11.25
CA SER A 83 7.83 4.94 -12.18
C SER A 83 8.51 3.75 -11.51
N ARG A 84 8.56 2.63 -12.21
CA ARG A 84 9.32 1.44 -11.78
C ARG A 84 10.79 1.76 -11.48
N ALA A 85 11.36 2.77 -12.13
CA ALA A 85 12.74 3.18 -11.95
C ALA A 85 12.96 4.19 -10.80
N SER A 86 11.90 4.63 -10.12
CA SER A 86 12.01 5.64 -9.05
C SER A 86 12.81 5.15 -7.85
N LEU A 87 12.71 3.86 -7.55
CA LEU A 87 13.52 3.19 -6.52
C LEU A 87 14.18 1.93 -7.11
N LYS A 88 15.39 1.64 -6.65
CA LYS A 88 16.12 0.44 -7.04
C LYS A 88 16.79 -0.20 -5.82
N PRO A 89 17.12 -1.50 -5.88
CA PRO A 89 17.88 -2.16 -4.82
C PRO A 89 19.16 -1.40 -4.49
N GLY A 90 19.42 -1.22 -3.20
CA GLY A 90 20.55 -0.46 -2.68
C GLY A 90 20.27 1.01 -2.37
N ASP A 91 19.16 1.56 -2.79
CA ASP A 91 18.78 2.92 -2.41
C ASP A 91 18.55 3.02 -0.90
N GLU A 92 19.11 4.05 -0.28
CA GLU A 92 18.93 4.31 1.15
C GLU A 92 17.83 5.32 1.38
N LEU A 93 16.83 4.95 2.19
CA LEU A 93 15.62 5.74 2.42
C LEU A 93 15.46 6.17 3.87
N LYS A 94 14.78 7.31 4.02
CA LYS A 94 14.12 7.76 5.24
C LYS A 94 12.65 7.96 4.94
N LEU A 95 11.78 7.36 5.74
CA LEU A 95 10.35 7.48 5.55
C LEU A 95 9.59 7.39 6.86
N ARG A 96 8.40 7.97 6.87
CA ARG A 96 7.44 7.81 7.96
C ARG A 96 6.29 6.95 7.46
N ILE A 97 5.92 5.95 8.23
CA ILE A 97 4.91 4.96 7.87
C ILE A 97 3.83 4.83 8.94
N ALA A 98 2.66 4.35 8.53
CA ALA A 98 1.65 3.81 9.43
C ALA A 98 1.95 2.32 9.64
N PRO A 99 2.42 1.89 10.84
CA PRO A 99 2.81 0.50 11.06
C PRO A 99 1.61 -0.44 11.09
N LEU A 100 1.86 -1.73 10.89
CA LEU A 100 0.85 -2.76 11.11
C LEU A 100 0.44 -2.80 12.59
N ARG A 101 -0.86 -2.84 12.86
CA ARG A 101 -1.40 -2.98 14.24
C ARG A 101 -1.00 -4.29 14.91
N SER A 102 -0.68 -5.31 14.11
CA SER A 102 -0.20 -6.61 14.62
C SER A 102 1.19 -6.55 15.26
N GLY A 103 1.95 -5.49 15.01
CA GLY A 103 3.35 -5.38 15.40
C GLY A 103 4.33 -6.12 14.50
N ALA A 104 3.86 -6.79 13.44
CA ALA A 104 4.73 -7.39 12.44
C ALA A 104 5.52 -6.29 11.68
N PRO A 105 6.73 -6.59 11.14
CA PRO A 105 7.54 -5.62 10.41
C PRO A 105 6.91 -5.28 9.06
N GLY A 106 6.10 -4.24 9.07
CA GLY A 106 5.35 -3.78 7.90
C GLY A 106 4.52 -2.55 8.20
N GLY A 107 3.99 -1.95 7.15
CA GLY A 107 3.18 -0.76 7.27
C GLY A 107 2.75 -0.20 5.93
N ALA A 108 2.10 0.94 5.96
CA ALA A 108 1.73 1.71 4.78
C ALA A 108 2.63 2.94 4.63
N TRP A 109 3.08 3.21 3.40
CA TRP A 109 3.87 4.38 3.07
C TRP A 109 3.12 5.31 2.11
N VAL A 110 3.50 6.59 2.13
CA VAL A 110 2.95 7.62 1.23
C VAL A 110 4.09 8.46 0.64
N THR A 111 3.87 8.97 -0.57
CA THR A 111 4.87 9.71 -1.34
C THR A 111 5.35 10.99 -0.66
N GLN A 112 4.49 11.62 0.15
CA GLN A 112 4.80 12.86 0.86
C GLN A 112 5.75 12.68 2.05
N LYS A 113 5.95 11.43 2.50
CA LYS A 113 6.69 11.10 3.72
C LYS A 113 7.90 10.20 3.47
N ILE A 114 8.42 10.19 2.24
CA ILE A 114 9.57 9.38 1.82
C ILE A 114 10.59 10.24 1.08
N LYS A 115 11.87 10.01 1.35
CA LYS A 115 13.00 10.65 0.68
C LYS A 115 14.22 9.75 0.74
N PHE A 116 15.22 10.04 -0.08
CA PHE A 116 16.53 9.43 0.08
C PHE A 116 17.17 9.85 1.42
N ARG A 117 18.07 9.03 1.94
CA ARG A 117 18.77 9.30 3.20
C ARG A 117 19.52 10.63 3.21
N ASP A 118 20.06 11.06 2.05
CA ASP A 118 20.74 12.34 1.88
C ASP A 118 19.78 13.56 1.86
N GLY A 119 18.48 13.31 1.97
CA GLY A 119 17.43 14.33 2.01
C GLY A 119 16.85 14.70 0.64
N LYS A 120 17.38 14.17 -0.46
CA LYS A 120 16.84 14.41 -1.80
C LYS A 120 15.46 13.76 -1.98
N PRO A 121 14.55 14.40 -2.72
CA PRO A 121 13.26 13.80 -3.06
C PRO A 121 13.46 12.62 -4.02
N ILE A 122 12.54 11.63 -3.95
CA ILE A 122 12.57 10.48 -4.86
C ILE A 122 12.24 10.91 -6.29
N VAL A 123 11.27 11.81 -6.43
CA VAL A 123 10.88 12.40 -7.73
C VAL A 123 11.21 13.87 -7.71
N VAL A 124 11.98 14.32 -8.70
CA VAL A 124 12.26 15.73 -8.91
C VAL A 124 11.19 16.25 -9.88
N THR A 125 10.26 17.04 -9.35
CA THR A 125 9.30 17.74 -10.21
C THR A 125 10.05 18.87 -10.94
N PRO A 126 9.93 18.98 -12.27
CA PRO A 126 10.58 20.05 -13.02
C PRO A 126 10.06 21.42 -12.66
#